data_9f921d075536b3a74bc4a7b34a0a3809
#
_entry.id   9f921d075536b3a74bc4a7b34a0a3809
#
_cell.length_a   1.000
_cell.length_b   1.000
_cell.length_c   1.000
_cell.angle_alpha   90.00
_cell.angle_beta   90.00
_cell.angle_gamma   90.00
#
_symmetry.space_group_name_H-M   'P 1'
#
loop_
_entity.id
_entity.type
_entity.pdbx_description
1 polymer ?
#
loop_
_entity_poly.entity_id
_entity_poly.type
_entity_poly.pdbx_seq_one_letter_code
_entity_poly.pdbx_strand_id
1 'polypeptide(L)'
;MCRIAAEQIKASVIDWLINNYSGVIIGNEIMYGTSRKMVDLLAIVDNRTIAFEIKSSVDTLIRLPEQINEYKKVFDEINVVSATSHLTGIKRIISPSIGLFSIEQELKELQKAKENSKTVKIEMLYSISSSYLKKVFPNYRNFNSDSLSAYSGDTRSPIPVISVHSVGNLQYRRQS
;
A
#
# COMPACT_ATOMS: atom_id res chain seq x y z
N MET A 1 8.34 15.26 25.49
CA MET A 1 8.24 14.59 24.18
C MET A 1 6.77 14.61 23.77
N CYS A 2 6.43 15.29 22.69
CA CYS A 2 5.05 15.32 22.20
C CYS A 2 4.73 13.93 21.60
N ARG A 3 3.65 13.30 22.04
CA ARG A 3 3.18 12.03 21.45
C ARG A 3 2.39 12.36 20.19
N ILE A 4 2.92 12.00 19.03
CA ILE A 4 2.20 12.15 17.77
C ILE A 4 1.33 10.92 17.57
N ALA A 5 0.01 11.13 17.44
CA ALA A 5 -0.93 10.05 17.15
C ALA A 5 -0.77 9.53 15.70
N ALA A 6 -1.13 8.27 15.47
CA ALA A 6 -1.06 7.66 14.14
C ALA A 6 -1.83 8.46 13.08
N GLU A 7 -3.00 9.01 13.43
CA GLU A 7 -3.83 9.83 12.52
C GLU A 7 -3.15 11.14 12.13
N GLN A 8 -2.38 11.75 13.02
CA GLN A 8 -1.60 12.96 12.69
C GLN A 8 -0.46 12.61 11.72
N ILE A 9 0.16 11.46 11.90
CA ILE A 9 1.19 10.96 10.98
C ILE A 9 0.59 10.70 9.61
N LYS A 10 -0.57 10.02 9.53
CA LYS A 10 -1.29 9.79 8.28
C LYS A 10 -1.60 11.11 7.56
N ALA A 11 -2.12 12.11 8.28
CA ALA A 11 -2.40 13.43 7.71
C ALA A 11 -1.15 14.07 7.10
N SER A 12 0.00 14.03 7.80
CA SER A 12 1.27 14.55 7.29
C SER A 12 1.76 13.82 6.04
N VAL A 13 1.55 12.50 5.94
CA VAL A 13 1.87 11.71 4.75
C VAL A 13 0.96 12.09 3.59
N ILE A 14 -0.34 12.28 3.84
CA ILE A 14 -1.32 12.70 2.83
C ILE A 14 -0.94 14.08 2.27
N ASP A 15 -0.63 15.04 3.13
CA ASP A 15 -0.20 16.37 2.71
C ASP A 15 1.09 16.31 1.88
N TRP A 16 2.04 15.50 2.31
CA TRP A 16 3.28 15.29 1.55
C TRP A 16 3.01 14.69 0.18
N LEU A 17 2.15 13.68 0.09
CA LEU A 17 1.77 13.04 -1.18
C LEU A 17 1.11 14.03 -2.13
N ILE A 18 0.15 14.82 -1.66
CA ILE A 18 -0.56 15.82 -2.47
C ILE A 18 0.39 16.90 -2.98
N ASN A 19 1.38 17.30 -2.17
CA ASN A 19 2.35 18.34 -2.55
C ASN A 19 3.43 17.83 -3.52
N ASN A 20 3.72 16.53 -3.52
CA ASN A 20 4.80 15.97 -4.35
C ASN A 20 4.31 15.25 -5.62
N TYR A 21 3.02 14.85 -5.68
CA TYR A 21 2.49 14.08 -6.81
C TYR A 21 1.17 14.63 -7.30
N SER A 22 1.16 15.11 -8.55
CA SER A 22 -0.07 15.55 -9.21
C SER A 22 -0.97 14.35 -9.51
N GLY A 23 -2.25 14.46 -9.17
CA GLY A 23 -3.22 13.40 -9.47
C GLY A 23 -3.07 12.12 -8.64
N VAL A 24 -2.37 12.17 -7.52
CA VAL A 24 -2.25 11.03 -6.60
C VAL A 24 -3.62 10.57 -6.12
N ILE A 25 -3.85 9.25 -6.11
CA ILE A 25 -5.03 8.62 -5.51
C ILE A 25 -4.58 8.05 -4.17
N ILE A 26 -5.31 8.36 -3.10
CA ILE A 26 -4.94 7.95 -1.73
C ILE A 26 -6.08 7.13 -1.14
N GLY A 27 -5.75 5.97 -0.56
CA GLY A 27 -6.64 5.12 0.22
C GLY A 27 -6.16 4.98 1.65
N ASN A 28 -7.08 5.11 2.61
CA ASN A 28 -6.82 4.88 4.03
C ASN A 28 -7.38 3.52 4.45
N GLU A 29 -6.58 2.73 5.17
CA GLU A 29 -6.98 1.42 5.70
C GLU A 29 -7.56 0.50 4.62
N ILE A 30 -6.78 0.28 3.55
CA ILE A 30 -7.19 -0.53 2.42
C ILE A 30 -6.85 -2.00 2.67
N MET A 31 -7.86 -2.86 2.53
CA MET A 31 -7.70 -4.31 2.61
C MET A 31 -7.00 -4.85 1.36
N TYR A 32 -6.04 -5.75 1.53
CA TYR A 32 -5.28 -6.32 0.42
C TYR A 32 -4.98 -7.82 0.61
N GLY A 33 -4.66 -8.47 -0.51
CA GLY A 33 -4.16 -9.84 -0.56
C GLY A 33 -5.12 -10.92 -0.09
N THR A 34 -4.66 -12.17 -0.16
CA THR A 34 -5.42 -13.35 0.28
C THR A 34 -5.60 -13.38 1.80
N SER A 35 -4.64 -12.85 2.54
CA SER A 35 -4.68 -12.75 4.01
C SER A 35 -5.64 -11.67 4.53
N ARG A 36 -6.20 -10.83 3.62
CA ARG A 36 -7.14 -9.75 3.93
C ARG A 36 -6.64 -8.82 5.05
N LYS A 37 -5.34 -8.55 5.04
CA LYS A 37 -4.71 -7.58 5.94
C LYS A 37 -4.99 -6.15 5.44
N MET A 38 -4.72 -5.17 6.28
CA MET A 38 -4.94 -3.76 5.96
C MET A 38 -3.60 -3.04 5.88
N VAL A 39 -3.45 -2.18 4.86
CA VAL A 39 -2.38 -1.21 4.76
C VAL A 39 -2.86 0.12 5.33
N ASP A 40 -2.04 0.79 6.14
CA ASP A 40 -2.46 2.04 6.81
C ASP A 40 -2.78 3.14 5.81
N LEU A 41 -1.89 3.39 4.84
CA LEU A 41 -2.15 4.25 3.68
C LEU A 41 -1.63 3.59 2.39
N LEU A 42 -2.41 3.72 1.34
CA LEU A 42 -2.07 3.34 -0.03
C LEU A 42 -2.07 4.60 -0.90
N ALA A 43 -1.00 4.84 -1.64
CA ALA A 43 -1.00 5.84 -2.71
C ALA A 43 -0.85 5.16 -4.06
N ILE A 44 -1.49 5.73 -5.09
CA ILE A 44 -1.32 5.32 -6.47
C ILE A 44 -0.79 6.54 -7.24
N VAL A 45 0.41 6.38 -7.79
CA VAL A 45 1.14 7.41 -8.52
C VAL A 45 1.69 6.79 -9.80
N ASP A 46 1.36 7.35 -10.96
CA ASP A 46 1.86 6.88 -12.27
C ASP A 46 1.70 5.36 -12.46
N ASN A 47 0.53 4.82 -12.13
CA ASN A 47 0.18 3.39 -12.15
C ASN A 47 1.00 2.49 -11.21
N ARG A 48 1.74 3.05 -10.25
CA ARG A 48 2.43 2.32 -9.21
C ARG A 48 1.70 2.43 -7.89
N THR A 49 1.67 1.33 -7.16
CA THR A 49 1.08 1.23 -5.83
C THR A 49 2.16 1.45 -4.76
N ILE A 50 1.96 2.41 -3.89
CA ILE A 50 2.91 2.79 -2.83
C ILE A 50 2.24 2.58 -1.49
N ALA A 51 2.72 1.61 -0.72
CA ALA A 51 2.24 1.33 0.63
C ALA A 51 2.99 2.14 1.67
N PHE A 52 2.27 2.64 2.67
CA PHE A 52 2.85 3.29 3.86
C PHE A 52 2.37 2.58 5.11
N GLU A 53 3.31 2.09 5.89
CA GLU A 53 3.11 1.56 7.24
C GLU A 53 3.45 2.62 8.26
N ILE A 54 2.51 2.90 9.16
CA ILE A 54 2.63 3.97 10.16
C ILE A 54 3.02 3.40 11.51
N LYS A 55 4.02 3.98 12.15
CA LYS A 55 4.47 3.63 13.50
C LYS A 55 4.56 4.87 14.37
N SER A 56 3.54 5.10 15.17
CA SER A 56 3.53 6.15 16.19
C SER A 56 4.49 5.84 17.35
N SER A 57 4.72 6.77 18.23
CA SER A 57 5.64 6.60 19.37
C SER A 57 5.21 5.53 20.38
N VAL A 58 3.95 5.09 20.37
CA VAL A 58 3.39 4.07 21.28
C VAL A 58 3.27 2.69 20.66
N ASP A 59 3.52 2.57 19.34
CA ASP A 59 3.47 1.30 18.64
C ASP A 59 4.65 0.40 18.97
N THR A 60 4.49 -0.90 18.72
CA THR A 60 5.58 -1.86 18.77
C THR A 60 6.06 -2.24 17.39
N LEU A 61 7.33 -2.62 17.26
CA LEU A 61 7.93 -3.04 16.00
C LEU A 61 7.85 -4.55 15.75
N ILE A 62 7.25 -5.32 16.67
CA ILE A 62 7.23 -6.79 16.62
C ILE A 62 6.63 -7.31 15.31
N ARG A 63 5.56 -6.70 14.82
CA ARG A 63 4.87 -7.12 13.60
C ARG A 63 5.45 -6.53 12.31
N LEU A 64 6.32 -5.54 12.40
CA LEU A 64 6.83 -4.82 11.24
C LEU A 64 7.51 -5.72 10.20
N PRO A 65 8.36 -6.72 10.57
CA PRO A 65 8.95 -7.64 9.59
C PRO A 65 7.89 -8.42 8.80
N GLU A 66 6.85 -8.92 9.48
CA GLU A 66 5.76 -9.65 8.85
C GLU A 66 4.96 -8.73 7.91
N GLN A 67 4.60 -7.53 8.36
CA GLN A 67 3.87 -6.54 7.56
C GLN A 67 4.63 -6.20 6.27
N ILE A 68 5.93 -5.93 6.35
CA ILE A 68 6.77 -5.65 5.17
C ILE A 68 6.78 -6.86 4.21
N ASN A 69 6.89 -8.09 4.73
CA ASN A 69 6.89 -9.27 3.89
C ASN A 69 5.56 -9.48 3.16
N GLU A 70 4.44 -9.19 3.81
CA GLU A 70 3.12 -9.23 3.18
C GLU A 70 2.98 -8.10 2.12
N TYR A 71 3.43 -6.89 2.43
CA TYR A 71 3.39 -5.77 1.48
C TYR A 71 4.18 -6.06 0.20
N LYS A 72 5.33 -6.73 0.31
CA LYS A 72 6.14 -7.14 -0.86
C LYS A 72 5.41 -8.04 -1.84
N LYS A 73 4.37 -8.73 -1.43
CA LYS A 73 3.58 -9.59 -2.31
C LYS A 73 2.63 -8.79 -3.21
N VAL A 74 2.30 -7.53 -2.85
CA VAL A 74 1.21 -6.77 -3.47
C VAL A 74 1.65 -5.43 -4.04
N PHE A 75 2.49 -4.67 -3.31
CA PHE A 75 2.77 -3.27 -3.62
C PHE A 75 4.11 -3.07 -4.32
N ASP A 76 4.15 -2.08 -5.22
CA ASP A 76 5.35 -1.76 -6.01
C ASP A 76 6.40 -1.02 -5.18
N GLU A 77 6.00 -0.19 -4.24
CA GLU A 77 6.89 0.49 -3.31
C GLU A 77 6.34 0.38 -1.89
N ILE A 78 7.24 0.26 -0.92
CA ILE A 78 6.88 0.11 0.49
C ILE A 78 7.66 1.12 1.30
N ASN A 79 6.95 1.90 2.11
CA ASN A 79 7.51 2.91 2.99
C ASN A 79 7.07 2.65 4.43
N VAL A 80 7.99 2.89 5.36
CA VAL A 80 7.69 2.96 6.80
C VAL A 80 7.80 4.40 7.24
N VAL A 81 6.75 4.90 7.88
CA VAL A 81 6.71 6.24 8.46
C VAL A 81 6.67 6.12 9.97
N SER A 82 7.59 6.75 10.65
CA SER A 82 7.78 6.50 12.07
C SER A 82 8.09 7.75 12.88
N ALA A 83 7.61 7.76 14.11
CA ALA A 83 8.13 8.65 15.13
C ALA A 83 9.65 8.41 15.32
N THR A 84 10.38 9.48 15.63
CA THR A 84 11.86 9.44 15.75
C THR A 84 12.35 8.42 16.78
N SER A 85 11.54 8.11 17.81
CA SER A 85 11.87 7.13 18.86
C SER A 85 12.10 5.71 18.33
N HIS A 86 11.52 5.35 17.19
CA HIS A 86 11.61 4.01 16.61
C HIS A 86 12.68 3.86 15.53
N LEU A 87 13.29 4.95 15.06
CA LEU A 87 14.18 4.93 13.91
C LEU A 87 15.33 3.92 14.01
N THR A 88 15.99 3.86 15.18
CA THR A 88 17.10 2.92 15.40
C THR A 88 16.64 1.45 15.28
N GLY A 89 15.47 1.13 15.83
CA GLY A 89 14.88 -0.21 15.73
C GLY A 89 14.48 -0.54 14.30
N ILE A 90 13.81 0.38 13.62
CA ILE A 90 13.33 0.20 12.23
C ILE A 90 14.52 -0.01 11.28
N LYS A 91 15.58 0.79 11.37
CA LYS A 91 16.79 0.64 10.53
C LYS A 91 17.46 -0.73 10.63
N ARG A 92 17.26 -1.46 11.73
CA ARG A 92 17.77 -2.85 11.88
C ARG A 92 16.85 -3.88 11.23
N ILE A 93 15.58 -3.53 10.98
CA ILE A 93 14.54 -4.41 10.46
C ILE A 93 14.42 -4.29 8.95
N ILE A 94 14.44 -3.07 8.42
CA ILE A 94 14.18 -2.80 7.01
C ILE A 94 15.40 -3.02 6.14
N SER A 95 15.18 -3.49 4.91
CA SER A 95 16.22 -3.57 3.88
C SER A 95 16.41 -2.20 3.18
N PRO A 96 17.53 -2.00 2.46
CA PRO A 96 17.76 -0.77 1.69
C PRO A 96 16.75 -0.50 0.54
N SER A 97 15.84 -1.45 0.27
CA SER A 97 14.77 -1.26 -0.72
C SER A 97 13.49 -0.67 -0.12
N ILE A 98 13.34 -0.65 1.20
CA ILE A 98 12.18 -0.10 1.88
C ILE A 98 12.43 1.37 2.18
N GLY A 99 11.48 2.24 1.82
CA GLY A 99 11.53 3.64 2.16
C GLY A 99 11.37 3.88 3.67
N LEU A 100 11.99 4.92 4.17
CA LEU A 100 11.88 5.32 5.57
C LEU A 100 11.64 6.81 5.68
N PHE A 101 10.58 7.17 6.36
CA PHE A 101 10.27 8.54 6.75
C PHE A 101 10.32 8.66 8.26
N SER A 102 10.75 9.81 8.75
CA SER A 102 10.65 10.19 10.15
C SER A 102 9.70 11.36 10.33
N ILE A 103 9.02 11.39 11.45
CA ILE A 103 8.19 12.52 11.84
C ILE A 103 8.43 12.89 13.30
N GLU A 104 8.61 14.18 13.53
CA GLU A 104 8.62 14.80 14.86
C GLU A 104 7.78 16.07 14.83
N GLN A 105 8.20 17.09 14.12
CA GLN A 105 7.42 18.30 13.79
C GLN A 105 7.06 18.30 12.30
N GLU A 106 7.98 17.82 11.46
CA GLU A 106 7.84 17.72 10.02
C GLU A 106 8.13 16.31 9.55
N LEU A 107 7.48 15.91 8.46
CA LEU A 107 7.75 14.64 7.78
C LEU A 107 9.04 14.78 6.96
N LYS A 108 10.01 13.88 7.19
CA LYS A 108 11.29 13.85 6.48
C LYS A 108 11.53 12.48 5.87
N GLU A 109 11.80 12.44 4.57
CA GLU A 109 12.28 11.24 3.89
C GLU A 109 13.76 11.01 4.25
N LEU A 110 14.04 9.88 4.89
CA LEU A 110 15.40 9.49 5.30
C LEU A 110 16.01 8.47 4.33
N GLN A 111 15.18 7.66 3.70
CA GLN A 111 15.55 6.64 2.74
C GLN A 111 14.45 6.48 1.71
N LYS A 112 14.80 6.60 0.44
CA LYS A 112 13.88 6.41 -0.67
C LYS A 112 13.57 4.92 -0.89
N ALA A 113 12.30 4.59 -1.10
CA ALA A 113 11.91 3.25 -1.52
C ALA A 113 12.48 2.92 -2.91
N LYS A 114 12.70 1.63 -3.15
CA LYS A 114 13.01 1.10 -4.48
C LYS A 114 11.86 0.24 -4.95
N GLU A 115 11.72 0.17 -6.27
CA GLU A 115 10.73 -0.69 -6.89
C GLU A 115 10.87 -2.15 -6.44
N ASN A 116 9.76 -2.74 -6.08
CA ASN A 116 9.67 -4.11 -5.58
C ASN A 116 9.35 -5.08 -6.73
N SER A 117 10.26 -6.00 -7.00
CA SER A 117 10.10 -7.05 -8.02
C SER A 117 9.48 -8.35 -7.50
N LYS A 118 9.00 -8.38 -6.24
CA LYS A 118 8.54 -9.61 -5.57
C LYS A 118 7.02 -9.74 -5.53
N THR A 119 6.29 -8.94 -6.30
CA THR A 119 4.82 -8.99 -6.33
C THR A 119 4.30 -10.33 -6.84
N VAL A 120 3.22 -10.81 -6.26
CA VAL A 120 2.58 -12.09 -6.57
C VAL A 120 1.20 -11.81 -7.17
N LYS A 121 0.99 -12.19 -8.42
CA LYS A 121 -0.22 -11.87 -9.19
C LYS A 121 -1.53 -12.25 -8.48
N ILE A 122 -1.57 -13.41 -7.83
CA ILE A 122 -2.76 -13.86 -7.11
C ILE A 122 -3.07 -12.96 -5.92
N GLU A 123 -2.07 -12.50 -5.18
CA GLU A 123 -2.25 -11.59 -4.05
C GLU A 123 -2.79 -10.23 -4.52
N MET A 124 -2.30 -9.74 -5.67
CA MET A 124 -2.80 -8.50 -6.28
C MET A 124 -4.28 -8.66 -6.71
N LEU A 125 -4.67 -9.79 -7.30
CA LEU A 125 -6.06 -10.05 -7.70
C LEU A 125 -7.01 -10.08 -6.50
N TYR A 126 -6.61 -10.69 -5.40
CA TYR A 126 -7.41 -10.70 -4.17
C TYR A 126 -7.54 -9.32 -3.49
N SER A 127 -6.70 -8.37 -3.87
CA SER A 127 -6.82 -6.98 -3.43
C SER A 127 -7.94 -6.21 -4.16
N ILE A 128 -8.50 -6.78 -5.22
CA ILE A 128 -9.55 -6.17 -6.04
C ILE A 128 -10.90 -6.79 -5.68
N SER A 129 -11.95 -5.96 -5.54
CA SER A 129 -13.28 -6.48 -5.24
C SER A 129 -13.83 -7.33 -6.38
N SER A 130 -14.48 -8.45 -6.05
CA SER A 130 -15.09 -9.34 -7.04
C SER A 130 -16.19 -8.64 -7.87
N SER A 131 -16.90 -7.68 -7.28
CA SER A 131 -17.90 -6.85 -7.97
C SER A 131 -17.27 -6.00 -9.06
N TYR A 132 -16.08 -5.44 -8.79
CA TYR A 132 -15.32 -4.68 -9.78
C TYR A 132 -14.79 -5.58 -10.90
N LEU A 133 -14.20 -6.73 -10.55
CA LEU A 133 -13.73 -7.71 -11.54
C LEU A 133 -14.86 -8.16 -12.48
N LYS A 134 -16.06 -8.44 -11.96
CA LYS A 134 -17.23 -8.79 -12.77
C LYS A 134 -17.69 -7.66 -13.71
N LYS A 135 -17.49 -6.40 -13.31
CA LYS A 135 -17.81 -5.23 -14.14
C LYS A 135 -16.81 -5.06 -15.29
N VAL A 136 -15.54 -5.25 -15.02
CA VAL A 136 -14.46 -5.07 -16.02
C VAL A 136 -14.37 -6.28 -16.95
N PHE A 137 -14.67 -7.47 -16.45
CA PHE A 137 -14.61 -8.72 -17.20
C PHE A 137 -16.00 -9.40 -17.26
N PRO A 138 -16.96 -8.89 -18.03
CA PRO A 138 -18.33 -9.39 -18.04
C PRO A 138 -18.45 -10.84 -18.51
N ASN A 139 -17.50 -11.34 -19.31
CA ASN A 139 -17.48 -12.74 -19.79
C ASN A 139 -17.06 -13.74 -18.70
N TYR A 140 -16.55 -13.26 -17.57
CA TYR A 140 -16.13 -14.09 -16.42
C TYR A 140 -17.06 -13.89 -15.22
N ARG A 141 -18.37 -13.89 -15.42
CA ARG A 141 -19.39 -13.64 -14.39
C ARG A 141 -19.37 -14.61 -13.21
N ASN A 142 -18.73 -15.78 -13.37
CA ASN A 142 -18.61 -16.81 -12.35
C ASN A 142 -17.29 -16.78 -11.57
N PHE A 143 -16.63 -15.63 -11.51
CA PHE A 143 -15.47 -15.46 -10.61
C PHE A 143 -15.92 -15.66 -9.15
N ASN A 144 -15.62 -16.84 -8.63
CA ASN A 144 -15.55 -17.14 -7.22
C ASN A 144 -14.07 -17.23 -6.81
N SER A 145 -13.78 -17.30 -5.53
CA SER A 145 -12.42 -17.42 -5.01
C SER A 145 -11.63 -18.59 -5.62
N ASP A 146 -12.33 -19.67 -5.99
CA ASP A 146 -11.71 -20.90 -6.51
C ASP A 146 -11.33 -20.78 -7.99
N SER A 147 -12.08 -19.97 -8.77
CA SER A 147 -11.75 -19.68 -10.18
C SER A 147 -10.50 -18.81 -10.33
N LEU A 148 -10.20 -17.99 -9.34
CA LEU A 148 -8.98 -17.16 -9.33
C LEU A 148 -7.72 -18.01 -9.15
N SER A 149 -7.79 -19.11 -8.40
CA SER A 149 -6.67 -20.04 -8.22
C SER A 149 -6.29 -20.77 -9.49
N ALA A 150 -7.27 -21.10 -10.35
CA ALA A 150 -7.03 -21.74 -11.65
C ALA A 150 -6.28 -20.84 -12.64
N TYR A 151 -6.46 -19.50 -12.52
CA TYR A 151 -5.80 -18.51 -13.38
C TYR A 151 -4.31 -18.32 -13.07
N SER A 152 -3.88 -18.65 -11.85
CA SER A 152 -2.47 -18.52 -11.45
C SER A 152 -1.54 -19.56 -12.10
N GLY A 153 -2.10 -20.64 -12.66
CA GLY A 153 -1.34 -21.74 -13.28
C GLY A 153 -1.06 -21.60 -14.78
N ASP A 154 -1.79 -20.74 -15.51
CA ASP A 154 -1.56 -20.54 -16.95
C ASP A 154 -0.74 -19.29 -17.22
N THR A 155 0.57 -19.49 -17.39
CA THR A 155 1.52 -18.41 -17.73
C THR A 155 1.36 -17.89 -19.16
N ARG A 156 0.47 -18.44 -19.98
CA ARG A 156 0.27 -18.11 -21.40
C ARG A 156 -0.93 -17.21 -21.69
N SER A 157 -1.84 -17.04 -20.75
CA SER A 157 -2.91 -16.07 -20.91
C SER A 157 -2.44 -14.68 -20.47
N PRO A 158 -2.48 -13.65 -21.33
CA PRO A 158 -2.19 -12.30 -20.89
C PRO A 158 -3.25 -11.90 -19.85
N ILE A 159 -2.84 -11.77 -18.60
CA ILE A 159 -3.66 -11.04 -17.64
C ILE A 159 -3.78 -9.65 -18.26
N PRO A 160 -4.99 -9.17 -18.58
CA PRO A 160 -5.12 -7.82 -19.08
C PRO A 160 -4.47 -6.91 -18.05
N VAL A 161 -3.57 -6.06 -18.50
CA VAL A 161 -2.96 -5.03 -17.67
C VAL A 161 -4.12 -4.23 -17.10
N ILE A 162 -4.43 -4.44 -15.83
CA ILE A 162 -5.42 -3.65 -15.13
C ILE A 162 -4.76 -2.29 -14.94
N SER A 163 -4.97 -1.42 -15.93
CA SER A 163 -4.56 -0.02 -15.80
C SER A 163 -5.29 0.55 -14.60
N VAL A 164 -4.55 1.13 -13.66
CA VAL A 164 -5.09 1.76 -12.45
C VAL A 164 -6.05 2.92 -12.77
N HIS A 165 -6.08 3.37 -14.02
CA HIS A 165 -7.08 4.33 -14.54
C HIS A 165 -8.54 3.89 -14.33
N SER A 166 -8.79 2.62 -14.07
CA SER A 166 -10.13 2.09 -13.85
C SER A 166 -10.57 2.04 -12.38
N VAL A 167 -9.73 2.42 -11.42
CA VAL A 167 -10.13 2.58 -10.00
C VAL A 167 -10.76 3.98 -9.77
N GLY A 168 -11.43 4.52 -10.78
CA GLY A 168 -12.18 5.77 -10.70
C GLY A 168 -13.32 5.66 -9.69
N ASN A 169 -13.28 6.51 -8.68
CA ASN A 169 -14.27 6.91 -7.69
C ASN A 169 -13.98 6.58 -6.22
N LEU A 170 -12.73 6.76 -5.78
CA LEU A 170 -12.48 7.11 -4.39
C LEU A 170 -12.18 8.61 -4.32
N GLN A 171 -13.21 9.43 -4.57
CA GLN A 171 -13.11 10.87 -4.35
C GLN A 171 -13.26 11.15 -2.86
N TYR A 172 -12.21 11.63 -2.24
CA TYR A 172 -12.28 12.32 -0.97
C TYR A 172 -12.96 13.69 -1.22
N ARG A 173 -14.29 13.79 -0.94
CA ARG A 173 -14.95 15.10 -0.87
C ARG A 173 -14.50 15.79 0.40
N ARG A 174 -13.76 16.90 0.27
CA ARG A 174 -13.69 17.90 1.33
C ARG A 174 -15.13 18.36 1.61
N GLN A 175 -15.60 18.14 2.82
CA GLN A 175 -16.73 18.90 3.34
C GLN A 175 -16.20 20.27 3.73
N SER A 176 -16.68 21.29 3.03
CA SER A 176 -16.53 22.69 3.36
C SER A 176 -17.33 23.04 4.60
#